data_10d29e9602bf19205ee5e7698ab84bec
#
_entry.id   10d29e9602bf19205ee5e7698ab84bec
#
_cell.length_a   1.000
_cell.length_b   1.000
_cell.length_c   1.000
_cell.angle_alpha   90.00
_cell.angle_beta   90.00
_cell.angle_gamma   90.00
#
_symmetry.space_group_name_H-M   'P 1'
#
loop_
_entity.id
_entity.type
_entity.pdbx_description
1 polymer ?
#
loop_
_entity_poly.entity_id
_entity_poly.type
_entity_poly.pdbx_seq_one_letter_code
_entity_poly.pdbx_strand_id
1 'polypeptide(L)'
;MCKSEIFETVLSAVAKETEIPIEKIVGGGKTREEVDARYLAVYYLKYAGFYESDIARMLRITRQAVGAILRQFETRRKQSGKIFEIIFLRIRNVLEMD
;
A
#
# COMPACT_ATOMS: atom_id res chain seq x y z
N MET A 1 -17.37 -3.84 -9.72
CA MET A 1 -16.86 -2.79 -8.83
C MET A 1 -15.96 -1.85 -9.64
N CYS A 2 -16.15 -0.54 -9.55
CA CYS A 2 -15.34 0.40 -10.32
C CYS A 2 -13.98 0.65 -9.63
N LYS A 3 -13.05 1.25 -10.39
CA LYS A 3 -11.68 1.47 -9.89
C LYS A 3 -11.65 2.32 -8.63
N SER A 4 -12.49 3.35 -8.52
CA SER A 4 -12.48 4.21 -7.33
C SER A 4 -12.94 3.45 -6.09
N GLU A 5 -13.89 2.55 -6.23
CA GLU A 5 -14.34 1.71 -5.12
C GLU A 5 -13.25 0.74 -4.67
N ILE A 6 -12.55 0.13 -5.63
CA ILE A 6 -11.43 -0.79 -5.32
C ILE A 6 -10.33 -0.02 -4.61
N PHE A 7 -9.99 1.17 -5.11
CA PHE A 7 -8.99 2.02 -4.48
C PHE A 7 -9.36 2.34 -3.03
N GLU A 8 -10.59 2.79 -2.81
CA GLU A 8 -11.05 3.11 -1.46
C GLU A 8 -11.04 1.89 -0.54
N THR A 9 -11.44 0.73 -1.05
CA THR A 9 -11.42 -0.51 -0.28
C THR A 9 -10.00 -0.87 0.14
N VAL A 10 -9.05 -0.79 -0.78
CA VAL A 10 -7.65 -1.08 -0.47
C VAL A 10 -7.09 -0.09 0.55
N LEU A 11 -7.28 1.21 0.30
CA LEU A 11 -6.76 2.24 1.20
C LEU A 11 -7.39 2.15 2.59
N SER A 12 -8.68 1.87 2.66
CA SER A 12 -9.36 1.71 3.95
C SER A 12 -8.80 0.52 4.73
N ALA A 13 -8.57 -0.60 4.05
CA ALA A 13 -8.00 -1.78 4.69
C ALA A 13 -6.58 -1.50 5.20
N VAL A 14 -5.75 -0.84 4.39
CA VAL A 14 -4.39 -0.50 4.80
C VAL A 14 -4.42 0.47 5.98
N ALA A 15 -5.25 1.51 5.90
CA ALA A 15 -5.35 2.51 6.96
C ALA A 15 -5.80 1.87 8.28
N LYS A 16 -6.78 0.98 8.21
CA LYS A 16 -7.30 0.32 9.39
C LYS A 16 -6.24 -0.58 10.05
N GLU A 17 -5.58 -1.42 9.25
CA GLU A 17 -4.63 -2.38 9.80
C GLU A 17 -3.32 -1.73 10.26
N THR A 18 -2.90 -0.65 9.61
CA THR A 18 -1.68 0.06 10.00
C THR A 18 -1.93 1.14 11.03
N GLU A 19 -3.20 1.52 11.23
CA GLU A 19 -3.60 2.67 12.06
C GLU A 19 -3.00 3.99 11.59
N ILE A 20 -2.70 4.07 10.28
CA ILE A 20 -2.20 5.28 9.64
C ILE A 20 -3.33 5.90 8.84
N PRO A 21 -3.65 7.19 9.06
CA PRO A 21 -4.71 7.85 8.29
C PRO A 21 -4.42 7.85 6.79
N ILE A 22 -5.49 7.78 5.99
CA ILE A 22 -5.34 7.75 4.53
C ILE A 22 -4.55 8.95 4.03
N GLU A 23 -4.77 10.14 4.58
CA GLU A 23 -4.05 11.35 4.16
C GLU A 23 -2.55 11.29 4.44
N LYS A 24 -2.11 10.41 5.32
CA LYS A 24 -0.68 10.18 5.55
C LYS A 24 -0.12 9.11 4.64
N ILE A 25 -0.96 8.21 4.13
CA ILE A 25 -0.57 7.22 3.13
C ILE A 25 -0.45 7.91 1.77
N VAL A 26 -1.42 8.76 1.46
CA VAL A 26 -1.45 9.55 0.23
C VAL A 26 -0.54 10.77 0.42
N GLY A 27 0.42 10.94 -0.46
CA GLY A 27 1.33 12.08 -0.41
C GLY A 27 2.56 11.82 0.42
N GLY A 28 2.89 12.72 1.31
CA GLY A 28 4.24 12.86 1.82
C GLY A 28 4.55 12.36 3.22
N GLY A 29 3.77 11.49 3.81
CA GLY A 29 4.13 10.96 5.13
C GLY A 29 5.51 10.31 5.09
N LYS A 30 6.39 10.65 6.04
CA LYS A 30 7.80 10.23 6.01
C LYS A 30 8.24 9.39 7.19
N THR A 31 7.38 9.14 8.17
CA THR A 31 7.74 8.24 9.25
C THR A 31 7.84 6.82 8.71
N ARG A 32 8.56 5.96 9.43
CA ARG A 32 8.72 4.56 9.04
C ARG A 32 7.36 3.89 8.85
N GLU A 33 6.42 4.13 9.79
CA GLU A 33 5.10 3.53 9.75
C GLU A 33 4.29 4.04 8.56
N GLU A 34 4.40 5.32 8.24
CA GLU A 34 3.71 5.91 7.09
C GLU A 34 4.27 5.36 5.77
N VAL A 35 5.58 5.19 5.71
CA VAL A 35 6.23 4.62 4.53
C VAL A 35 5.86 3.15 4.38
N ASP A 36 5.82 2.39 5.48
CA ASP A 36 5.38 0.99 5.44
C ASP A 36 3.95 0.88 4.94
N ALA A 37 3.07 1.76 5.42
CA ALA A 37 1.68 1.78 4.97
C ALA A 37 1.58 2.06 3.46
N ARG A 38 2.41 2.97 2.97
CA ARG A 38 2.45 3.29 1.53
C ARG A 38 2.95 2.11 0.70
N TYR A 39 3.95 1.39 1.18
CA TYR A 39 4.41 0.17 0.51
C TYR A 39 3.29 -0.85 0.41
N LEU A 40 2.54 -1.06 1.49
CA LEU A 40 1.41 -1.99 1.47
C LEU A 40 0.32 -1.53 0.50
N ALA A 41 0.01 -0.24 0.49
CA ALA A 41 -1.00 0.30 -0.42
C ALA A 41 -0.60 0.09 -1.88
N VAL A 42 0.65 0.40 -2.23
CA VAL A 42 1.15 0.22 -3.59
C VAL A 42 1.09 -1.25 -3.99
N TYR A 43 1.52 -2.13 -3.10
CA TYR A 43 1.51 -3.57 -3.38
C TYR A 43 0.10 -4.07 -3.70
N TYR A 44 -0.86 -3.76 -2.83
CA TYR A 44 -2.21 -4.27 -3.02
C TYR A 44 -2.95 -3.61 -4.18
N LEU A 45 -2.66 -2.35 -4.47
CA LEU A 45 -3.23 -1.71 -5.67
C LEU A 45 -2.68 -2.37 -6.93
N LYS A 46 -1.38 -2.65 -6.97
CA LYS A 46 -0.79 -3.36 -8.10
C LYS A 46 -1.37 -4.76 -8.24
N TYR A 47 -1.52 -5.47 -7.14
CA TYR A 47 -2.11 -6.80 -7.13
C TYR A 47 -3.57 -6.77 -7.62
N ALA A 48 -4.29 -5.70 -7.32
CA ALA A 48 -5.67 -5.53 -7.77
C ALA A 48 -5.78 -5.18 -9.25
N GLY A 49 -4.66 -4.96 -9.93
CA GLY A 49 -4.61 -4.75 -11.37
C GLY A 49 -4.43 -3.30 -11.81
N PHE A 50 -4.14 -2.38 -10.90
CA PHE A 50 -3.90 -0.99 -11.28
C PHE A 50 -2.55 -0.85 -11.98
N TYR A 51 -2.50 0.03 -12.98
CA TYR A 51 -1.24 0.40 -13.61
C TYR A 51 -0.42 1.29 -12.67
N GLU A 52 0.90 1.23 -12.81
CA GLU A 52 1.80 2.03 -11.96
C GLU A 52 1.52 3.53 -12.08
N SER A 53 1.19 3.99 -13.29
CA SER A 53 0.85 5.40 -13.51
C SER A 53 -0.42 5.81 -12.75
N ASP A 54 -1.41 4.94 -12.69
CA ASP A 54 -2.63 5.21 -11.95
C ASP A 54 -2.37 5.22 -10.44
N ILE A 55 -1.56 4.27 -9.96
CA ILE A 55 -1.18 4.22 -8.55
C ILE A 55 -0.46 5.51 -8.15
N ALA A 56 0.49 5.95 -8.98
CA ALA A 56 1.24 7.18 -8.73
C ALA A 56 0.32 8.38 -8.60
N ARG A 57 -0.61 8.52 -9.55
CA ARG A 57 -1.56 9.63 -9.56
C ARG A 57 -2.46 9.60 -8.33
N MET A 58 -3.00 8.43 -8.00
CA MET A 58 -3.95 8.28 -6.91
C MET A 58 -3.30 8.48 -5.55
N LEU A 59 -2.06 8.03 -5.39
CA LEU A 59 -1.34 8.19 -4.14
C LEU A 59 -0.51 9.49 -4.08
N ARG A 60 -0.52 10.27 -5.15
CA ARG A 60 0.20 11.56 -5.24
C ARG A 60 1.70 11.39 -5.02
N ILE A 61 2.26 10.36 -5.60
CA ILE A 61 3.71 10.13 -5.63
C ILE A 61 4.14 9.97 -7.08
N THR A 62 5.44 9.97 -7.32
CA THR A 62 5.93 9.83 -8.68
C THR A 62 5.82 8.38 -9.16
N ARG A 63 5.78 8.20 -10.48
CA ARG A 63 5.79 6.86 -11.06
C ARG A 63 7.08 6.11 -10.71
N GLN A 64 8.20 6.85 -10.66
CA GLN A 64 9.48 6.27 -10.24
C GLN A 64 9.40 5.76 -8.81
N ALA A 65 8.73 6.49 -7.92
CA ALA A 65 8.54 6.05 -6.54
C ALA A 65 7.72 4.76 -6.48
N VAL A 66 6.66 4.65 -7.29
CA VAL A 66 5.87 3.42 -7.36
C VAL A 66 6.74 2.26 -7.81
N GLY A 67 7.51 2.44 -8.87
CA GLY A 67 8.41 1.40 -9.38
C GLY A 67 9.44 0.98 -8.34
N ALA A 68 10.03 1.94 -7.64
CA ALA A 68 11.01 1.66 -6.59
C ALA A 68 10.38 0.85 -5.45
N ILE A 69 9.17 1.24 -5.02
CA ILE A 69 8.46 0.53 -3.96
C ILE A 69 8.23 -0.92 -4.37
N LEU A 70 7.76 -1.15 -5.59
CA LEU A 70 7.49 -2.51 -6.06
C LEU A 70 8.77 -3.35 -6.13
N ARG A 71 9.88 -2.76 -6.60
CA ARG A 71 11.15 -3.48 -6.67
C ARG A 71 11.71 -3.79 -5.29
N GLN A 72 11.47 -2.93 -4.31
CA GLN A 72 12.04 -3.06 -2.96
C GLN A 72 11.10 -3.73 -1.97
N PHE A 73 9.91 -4.11 -2.41
CA PHE A 73 8.87 -4.59 -1.48
C PHE A 73 9.34 -5.81 -0.69
N GLU A 74 9.90 -6.82 -1.36
CA GLU A 74 10.31 -8.04 -0.68
C GLU A 74 11.46 -7.79 0.29
N THR A 75 12.40 -6.91 -0.07
CA THR A 75 13.49 -6.53 0.83
C THR A 75 12.94 -5.85 2.08
N ARG A 76 12.01 -4.91 1.88
CA ARG A 76 11.42 -4.21 3.02
C ARG A 76 10.61 -5.15 3.90
N ARG A 77 9.86 -6.06 3.28
CA ARG A 77 9.08 -7.06 4.01
C ARG A 77 9.97 -7.89 4.93
N LYS A 78 11.13 -8.32 4.44
CA LYS A 78 12.09 -9.08 5.23
C LYS A 78 12.70 -8.24 6.36
N GLN A 79 12.99 -6.97 6.09
CA GLN A 79 13.64 -6.08 7.05
C GLN A 79 12.71 -5.51 8.11
N SER A 80 11.43 -5.37 7.79
CA SER A 80 10.47 -4.74 8.70
C SER A 80 9.95 -5.67 9.79
N GLY A 81 10.24 -6.95 9.71
CA GLY A 81 9.99 -7.88 10.80
C GLY A 81 8.56 -8.40 10.88
N LYS A 82 8.25 -8.97 12.03
CA LYS A 82 7.00 -9.73 12.21
C LYS A 82 5.75 -8.87 12.16
N ILE A 83 5.80 -7.65 12.66
CA ILE A 83 4.63 -6.78 12.69
C ILE A 83 4.19 -6.45 11.26
N PHE A 84 5.13 -6.11 10.40
CA PHE A 84 4.84 -5.84 8.99
C PHE A 84 4.20 -7.07 8.33
N GLU A 85 4.74 -8.25 8.59
CA GLU A 85 4.23 -9.49 8.02
C GLU A 85 2.81 -9.77 8.50
N ILE A 86 2.52 -9.57 9.77
CA ILE A 86 1.19 -9.78 10.33
C ILE A 86 0.18 -8.83 9.67
N ILE A 87 0.54 -7.57 9.56
CA ILE A 87 -0.32 -6.56 8.92
C ILE A 87 -0.54 -6.93 7.46
N PHE A 88 0.52 -7.30 6.75
CA PHE A 88 0.43 -7.72 5.35
C PHE A 88 -0.59 -8.85 5.17
N LEU A 89 -0.51 -9.88 6.02
CA LEU A 89 -1.43 -11.01 5.93
C LEU A 89 -2.86 -10.64 6.32
N ARG A 90 -3.02 -9.75 7.30
CA ARG A 90 -4.35 -9.29 7.70
C ARG A 90 -5.04 -8.51 6.58
N ILE A 91 -4.29 -7.65 5.89
CA ILE A 91 -4.85 -6.90 4.77
C ILE A 91 -5.26 -7.88 3.66
N ARG A 92 -4.41 -8.87 3.37
CA ARG A 92 -4.76 -9.89 2.38
C ARG A 92 -6.09 -10.56 2.72
N ASN A 93 -6.28 -10.95 3.97
CA ASN A 93 -7.52 -11.60 4.40
C ASN A 93 -8.73 -10.67 4.28
N VAL A 94 -8.57 -9.41 4.69
CA VAL A 94 -9.66 -8.42 4.59
C VAL A 94 -10.06 -8.22 3.13
N LEU A 95 -9.09 -8.16 2.23
CA LEU A 95 -9.34 -7.96 0.81
C LEU A 95 -9.70 -9.26 0.08
N GLU A 96 -9.63 -10.39 0.76
CA GLU A 96 -9.89 -11.72 0.19
C GLU A 96 -9.04 -12.01 -1.05
N MET A 97 -7.80 -11.56 -1.00
CA MET A 97 -6.83 -11.81 -2.07
C MET A 97 -6.03 -13.07 -1.78
N ASP A 98 -5.74 -13.84 -2.83
CA ASP A 98 -4.96 -15.07 -2.72
C ASP A 98 -3.46 -14.86 -2.84
#